data_4d22361517891ec5bcbf1089ec87aa29
#
_entry.id   4d22361517891ec5bcbf1089ec87aa29
#
_cell.length_a   1.000
_cell.length_b   1.000
_cell.length_c   1.000
_cell.angle_alpha   90.00
_cell.angle_beta   90.00
_cell.angle_gamma   90.00
#
_symmetry.space_group_name_H-M   'P 1'
#
loop_
_entity.id
_entity.type
_entity.pdbx_description
1 polymer ?
#
loop_
_entity_poly.entity_id
_entity_poly.type
_entity_poly.pdbx_seq_one_letter_code
_entity_poly.pdbx_strand_id
1 'polypeptide(L)'
;MTRRTLLLVPFAARLVADSPQEVWDLFASMASALSEANAIVFMNAFDPAMPGYEALRAGVTALLSEAEVQSSIELVDDEGDDRSRTVELDWLLHIVDQYDNALAERRQQRVKCRVQKSGKKWRIASLEPLQFFAPPHF
;
A
#
# COMPACT_ATOMS: atom_id res chain seq x y z
N MET A 1 15.24 39.79 10.61
CA MET A 1 13.80 40.03 10.46
C MET A 1 13.20 39.21 9.33
N THR A 2 13.77 39.29 8.16
CA THR A 2 13.40 38.48 7.03
C THR A 2 13.53 36.98 7.34
N ARG A 3 14.42 36.60 8.23
CA ARG A 3 14.62 35.22 8.63
C ARG A 3 13.40 34.58 9.28
N ARG A 4 12.65 35.37 10.05
CA ARG A 4 11.45 34.86 10.71
C ARG A 4 10.35 34.54 9.69
N THR A 5 10.22 35.38 8.71
CA THR A 5 9.25 35.15 7.63
C THR A 5 9.61 33.91 6.85
N LEU A 6 10.91 33.72 6.57
CA LEU A 6 11.39 32.54 5.85
C LEU A 6 11.16 31.24 6.62
N LEU A 7 11.23 31.29 7.95
CA LEU A 7 10.98 30.12 8.78
C LEU A 7 9.51 29.72 8.77
N LEU A 8 8.60 30.69 8.69
CA LEU A 8 7.18 30.40 8.66
C LEU A 8 6.74 29.77 7.33
N VAL A 9 7.29 30.25 6.21
CA VAL A 9 6.95 29.72 4.88
C VAL A 9 7.33 28.24 4.73
N PRO A 10 8.56 27.81 5.06
CA PRO A 10 8.91 26.38 4.99
C PRO A 10 8.05 25.49 5.89
N PHE A 11 7.65 25.99 7.03
CA PHE A 11 6.80 25.24 7.94
C PHE A 11 5.41 24.97 7.35
N ALA A 12 4.79 25.98 6.75
CA ALA A 12 3.50 25.82 6.09
C ALA A 12 3.59 24.88 4.89
N ALA A 13 4.64 25.02 4.08
CA ALA A 13 4.88 24.14 2.94
C ALA A 13 5.06 22.69 3.38
N ARG A 14 5.69 22.47 4.53
CA ARG A 14 5.87 21.13 5.10
C ARG A 14 4.54 20.47 5.42
N LEU A 15 3.57 21.20 5.98
CA LEU A 15 2.25 20.65 6.26
C LEU A 15 1.53 20.19 4.99
N VAL A 16 1.65 20.95 3.92
CA VAL A 16 1.06 20.59 2.62
C VAL A 16 1.80 19.38 2.01
N ALA A 17 3.12 19.33 2.17
CA ALA A 17 3.95 18.28 1.61
C ALA A 17 3.82 16.95 2.38
N ASP A 18 3.28 16.96 3.60
CA ASP A 18 3.18 15.77 4.43
C ASP A 18 2.19 14.74 3.87
N SER A 19 1.18 15.15 3.09
CA SER A 19 0.20 14.22 2.54
C SER A 19 0.81 13.16 1.62
N PRO A 20 1.67 13.50 0.64
CA PRO A 20 2.36 12.48 -0.14
C PRO A 20 3.22 11.55 0.73
N GLN A 21 3.89 12.08 1.74
CA GLN A 21 4.71 11.28 2.62
C GLN A 21 3.86 10.33 3.47
N GLU A 22 2.74 10.81 4.01
CA GLU A 22 1.83 9.98 4.78
C GLU A 22 1.28 8.83 3.94
N VAL A 23 0.93 9.10 2.70
CA VAL A 23 0.40 8.07 1.79
C VAL A 23 1.50 7.08 1.43
N TRP A 24 2.72 7.55 1.18
CA TRP A 24 3.86 6.66 0.94
C TRP A 24 4.09 5.75 2.15
N ASP A 25 4.04 6.31 3.36
CA ASP A 25 4.23 5.54 4.60
C ASP A 25 3.15 4.46 4.74
N LEU A 26 1.93 4.75 4.32
CA LEU A 26 0.85 3.77 4.31
C LEU A 26 1.22 2.57 3.41
N PHE A 27 1.64 2.83 2.18
CA PHE A 27 2.02 1.76 1.24
C PHE A 27 3.27 1.01 1.69
N ALA A 28 4.25 1.71 2.25
CA ALA A 28 5.45 1.08 2.78
C ALA A 28 5.10 0.14 3.93
N SER A 29 4.19 0.55 4.80
CA SER A 29 3.67 -0.29 5.89
C SER A 29 2.96 -1.53 5.36
N MET A 30 2.20 -1.40 4.28
CA MET A 30 1.53 -2.53 3.64
C MET A 30 2.53 -3.52 3.06
N ALA A 31 3.55 -3.03 2.36
CA ALA A 31 4.58 -3.90 1.81
C ALA A 31 5.31 -4.66 2.92
N SER A 32 5.64 -3.98 4.01
CA SER A 32 6.24 -4.62 5.19
C SER A 32 5.33 -5.68 5.80
N ALA A 33 4.03 -5.37 5.90
CA ALA A 33 3.05 -6.30 6.47
C ALA A 33 2.99 -7.61 5.67
N LEU A 34 3.05 -7.52 4.34
CA LEU A 34 3.10 -8.71 3.50
C LEU A 34 4.36 -9.53 3.76
N SER A 35 5.51 -8.87 3.88
CA SER A 35 6.78 -9.54 4.14
C SER A 35 6.84 -10.16 5.53
N GLU A 36 6.06 -9.63 6.46
CA GLU A 36 5.98 -10.13 7.84
C GLU A 36 4.82 -11.12 8.03
N ALA A 37 4.12 -11.49 6.96
CA ALA A 37 2.94 -12.36 6.99
C ALA A 37 1.83 -11.82 7.90
N ASN A 38 1.64 -10.51 7.92
CA ASN A 38 0.66 -9.85 8.78
C ASN A 38 -0.53 -9.35 7.97
N ALA A 39 -1.49 -10.24 7.72
CA ALA A 39 -2.69 -9.92 6.95
C ALA A 39 -3.54 -8.84 7.62
N ILE A 40 -3.58 -8.82 8.95
CA ILE A 40 -4.40 -7.87 9.71
C ILE A 40 -3.90 -6.45 9.47
N VAL A 41 -2.60 -6.22 9.60
CA VAL A 41 -2.00 -4.90 9.37
C VAL A 41 -2.17 -4.48 7.91
N PHE A 42 -1.96 -5.40 6.97
CA PHE A 42 -2.18 -5.12 5.56
C PHE A 42 -3.61 -4.64 5.30
N MET A 43 -4.59 -5.36 5.81
CA MET A 43 -6.00 -5.05 5.57
C MET A 43 -6.48 -3.79 6.30
N ASN A 44 -5.80 -3.39 7.37
CA ASN A 44 -6.14 -2.13 8.07
C ASN A 44 -5.94 -0.89 7.21
N ALA A 45 -5.17 -0.99 6.13
CA ALA A 45 -4.97 0.10 5.18
C ALA A 45 -6.19 0.37 4.29
N PHE A 46 -7.12 -0.57 4.23
CA PHE A 46 -8.25 -0.50 3.31
C PHE A 46 -9.54 -0.05 4.01
N ASP A 47 -10.38 0.66 3.26
CA ASP A 47 -11.74 0.96 3.69
C ASP A 47 -12.57 -0.34 3.59
N PRO A 48 -13.18 -0.80 4.69
CA PRO A 48 -14.02 -2.00 4.64
C PRO A 48 -15.21 -1.91 3.69
N ALA A 49 -15.64 -0.69 3.33
CA ALA A 49 -16.70 -0.47 2.38
C ALA A 49 -16.25 -0.57 0.92
N MET A 50 -14.95 -0.75 0.69
CA MET A 50 -14.39 -0.85 -0.66
C MET A 50 -14.98 -2.05 -1.40
N PRO A 51 -15.38 -1.90 -2.67
CA PRO A 51 -15.81 -3.05 -3.46
C PRO A 51 -14.70 -4.11 -3.53
N GLY A 52 -15.05 -5.36 -3.27
CA GLY A 52 -14.09 -6.46 -3.28
C GLY A 52 -13.27 -6.61 -2.01
N TYR A 53 -13.57 -5.85 -0.96
CA TYR A 53 -12.81 -5.91 0.29
C TYR A 53 -12.74 -7.33 0.87
N GLU A 54 -13.88 -8.02 0.97
CA GLU A 54 -13.92 -9.37 1.55
C GLU A 54 -13.17 -10.39 0.69
N ALA A 55 -13.26 -10.28 -0.63
CA ALA A 55 -12.51 -11.14 -1.53
C ALA A 55 -11.00 -10.90 -1.40
N LEU A 56 -10.61 -9.63 -1.28
CA LEU A 56 -9.20 -9.26 -1.06
C LEU A 56 -8.70 -9.83 0.27
N ARG A 57 -9.48 -9.66 1.33
CA ARG A 57 -9.12 -10.15 2.65
C ARG A 57 -8.90 -11.66 2.65
N ALA A 58 -9.83 -12.40 2.03
CA ALA A 58 -9.72 -13.84 1.92
C ALA A 58 -8.49 -14.25 1.11
N GLY A 59 -8.24 -13.55 -0.01
CA GLY A 59 -7.07 -13.83 -0.87
C GLY A 59 -5.75 -13.58 -0.17
N VAL A 60 -5.62 -12.44 0.51
CA VAL A 60 -4.39 -12.10 1.24
C VAL A 60 -4.17 -13.08 2.40
N THR A 61 -5.21 -13.42 3.12
CA THR A 61 -5.11 -14.39 4.21
C THR A 61 -4.61 -15.74 3.70
N ALA A 62 -5.16 -16.20 2.58
CA ALA A 62 -4.72 -17.45 1.97
C ALA A 62 -3.27 -17.37 1.47
N LEU A 63 -2.93 -16.28 0.78
CA LEU A 63 -1.57 -16.08 0.28
C LEU A 63 -0.55 -16.17 1.41
N LEU A 64 -0.78 -15.44 2.50
CA LEU A 64 0.17 -15.38 3.60
C LEU A 64 0.18 -16.65 4.46
N SER A 65 -0.88 -17.44 4.43
CA SER A 65 -0.90 -18.73 5.14
C SER A 65 -0.20 -19.85 4.35
N GLU A 66 -0.11 -19.72 3.03
CA GLU A 66 0.43 -20.75 2.15
C GLU A 66 1.88 -20.51 1.73
N ALA A 67 2.33 -19.25 1.80
CA ALA A 67 3.63 -18.88 1.25
C ALA A 67 4.32 -17.81 2.08
N GLU A 68 5.64 -17.74 1.91
CA GLU A 68 6.43 -16.61 2.37
C GLU A 68 6.50 -15.60 1.24
N VAL A 69 6.26 -14.33 1.56
CA VAL A 69 6.19 -13.26 0.58
C VAL A 69 7.25 -12.21 0.89
N GLN A 70 7.98 -11.80 -0.14
CA GLN A 70 8.80 -10.60 -0.11
C GLN A 70 8.13 -9.58 -1.00
N SER A 71 7.91 -8.40 -0.47
CA SER A 71 7.14 -7.35 -1.13
C SER A 71 7.98 -6.09 -1.25
N SER A 72 8.03 -5.51 -2.44
CA SER A 72 8.67 -4.22 -2.67
C SER A 72 7.82 -3.37 -3.57
N ILE A 73 7.91 -2.06 -3.39
CA ILE A 73 7.12 -1.09 -4.12
C ILE A 73 8.00 0.05 -4.63
N GLU A 74 7.61 0.58 -5.79
CA GLU A 74 8.17 1.81 -6.34
C GLU A 74 7.01 2.74 -6.70
N LEU A 75 7.15 4.01 -6.34
CA LEU A 75 6.16 5.02 -6.70
C LEU A 75 6.31 5.36 -8.18
N VAL A 76 5.21 5.24 -8.94
CA VAL A 76 5.16 5.63 -10.34
C VAL A 76 4.52 7.00 -10.48
N ASP A 77 3.40 7.23 -9.80
CA ASP A 77 2.68 8.49 -9.86
C ASP A 77 1.87 8.71 -8.60
N ASP A 78 1.73 9.96 -8.20
CA ASP A 78 0.95 10.35 -7.03
C ASP A 78 0.36 11.74 -7.29
N GLU A 79 -0.96 11.81 -7.44
CA GLU A 79 -1.67 13.05 -7.74
C GLU A 79 -2.85 13.21 -6.78
N GLY A 80 -3.10 14.45 -6.39
CA GLY A 80 -4.25 14.74 -5.55
C GLY A 80 -3.98 15.86 -4.57
N ASP A 81 -4.75 15.88 -3.50
CA ASP A 81 -4.70 16.92 -2.47
C ASP A 81 -4.51 16.28 -1.08
N ASP A 82 -4.83 17.00 -0.04
CA ASP A 82 -4.66 16.53 1.34
C ASP A 82 -5.82 15.66 1.84
N ARG A 83 -6.79 15.33 0.97
CA ARG A 83 -7.95 14.52 1.33
C ARG A 83 -8.16 13.32 0.42
N SER A 84 -7.75 13.42 -0.83
CA SER A 84 -7.94 12.36 -1.82
C SER A 84 -6.78 12.35 -2.79
N ARG A 85 -6.19 11.18 -2.99
CA ARG A 85 -5.05 11.04 -3.89
C ARG A 85 -5.23 9.78 -4.75
N THR A 86 -4.74 9.87 -5.98
CA THR A 86 -4.62 8.72 -6.87
C THR A 86 -3.14 8.35 -6.94
N VAL A 87 -2.82 7.11 -6.60
CA VAL A 87 -1.44 6.64 -6.51
C VAL A 87 -1.27 5.43 -7.41
N GLU A 88 -0.22 5.44 -8.19
CA GLU A 88 0.18 4.31 -9.02
C GLU A 88 1.54 3.80 -8.54
N LEU A 89 1.60 2.51 -8.27
CA LEU A 89 2.80 1.85 -7.77
C LEU A 89 3.19 0.72 -8.70
N ASP A 90 4.48 0.51 -8.85
CA ASP A 90 5.01 -0.72 -9.40
C ASP A 90 5.29 -1.65 -8.22
N TRP A 91 4.54 -2.74 -8.14
CA TRP A 91 4.58 -3.67 -7.01
C TRP A 91 5.16 -4.99 -7.43
N LEU A 92 6.14 -5.46 -6.69
CA LEU A 92 6.79 -6.74 -6.91
C LEU A 92 6.56 -7.64 -5.72
N LEU A 93 6.08 -8.86 -5.99
CA LEU A 93 5.97 -9.92 -5.00
C LEU A 93 6.84 -11.10 -5.42
N HIS A 94 7.67 -11.56 -4.49
CA HIS A 94 8.38 -12.82 -4.61
C HIS A 94 7.74 -13.78 -3.61
N ILE A 95 7.10 -14.83 -4.12
CA ILE A 95 6.25 -15.73 -3.37
C ILE A 95 6.89 -17.12 -3.38
N VAL A 96 7.16 -17.66 -2.21
CA VAL A 96 7.82 -18.96 -2.06
C VAL A 96 6.97 -19.85 -1.17
N ASP A 97 6.74 -21.08 -1.60
CA ASP A 97 6.01 -22.05 -0.79
C ASP A 97 6.70 -22.25 0.56
N GLN A 98 5.92 -22.30 1.65
CA GLN A 98 6.46 -22.44 3.01
C GLN A 98 7.21 -23.74 3.23
N TYR A 99 6.84 -24.80 2.52
CA TYR A 99 7.34 -26.14 2.75
C TYR A 99 8.27 -26.63 1.65
N ASP A 100 8.23 -26.02 0.47
CA ASP A 100 9.05 -26.40 -0.68
C ASP A 100 9.58 -25.16 -1.38
N ASN A 101 10.81 -24.78 -1.07
CA ASN A 101 11.46 -23.60 -1.64
C ASN A 101 11.67 -23.66 -3.14
N ALA A 102 11.51 -24.84 -3.76
CA ALA A 102 11.58 -24.98 -5.20
C ALA A 102 10.31 -24.45 -5.89
N LEU A 103 9.20 -24.35 -5.14
CA LEU A 103 7.96 -23.78 -5.67
C LEU A 103 7.92 -22.29 -5.37
N ALA A 104 8.10 -21.50 -6.40
CA ALA A 104 8.13 -20.04 -6.28
C ALA A 104 7.36 -19.37 -7.42
N GLU A 105 6.81 -18.23 -7.11
CA GLU A 105 6.09 -17.39 -8.07
C GLU A 105 6.56 -15.96 -7.93
N ARG A 106 6.74 -15.28 -9.05
CA ARG A 106 7.09 -13.86 -9.07
C ARG A 106 5.97 -13.10 -9.75
N ARG A 107 5.46 -12.07 -9.07
CA ARG A 107 4.45 -11.16 -9.63
C ARG A 107 5.00 -9.77 -9.66
N GLN A 108 4.81 -9.08 -10.77
CA GLN A 108 5.14 -7.67 -10.90
C GLN A 108 4.05 -6.99 -11.69
N GLN A 109 3.48 -5.91 -11.14
CA GLN A 109 2.38 -5.24 -11.79
C GLN A 109 2.26 -3.79 -11.33
N ARG A 110 1.76 -2.95 -12.21
CA ARG A 110 1.30 -1.62 -11.85
C ARG A 110 -0.03 -1.72 -11.13
N VAL A 111 -0.07 -1.15 -9.95
CA VAL A 111 -1.25 -1.16 -9.08
C VAL A 111 -1.71 0.27 -8.94
N LYS A 112 -2.97 0.52 -9.25
CA LYS A 112 -3.57 1.85 -9.18
C LYS A 112 -4.53 1.90 -8.01
N CYS A 113 -4.35 2.91 -7.15
CA CYS A 113 -5.12 3.05 -5.92
C CYS A 113 -5.70 4.45 -5.82
N ARG A 114 -6.90 4.51 -5.24
CA ARG A 114 -7.43 5.77 -4.71
C ARG A 114 -7.35 5.70 -3.20
N VAL A 115 -6.75 6.71 -2.60
CA VAL A 115 -6.69 6.83 -1.15
C VAL A 115 -7.44 8.06 -0.71
N GLN A 116 -8.14 7.93 0.41
CA GLN A 116 -8.95 9.01 0.96
C GLN A 116 -8.64 9.15 2.44
N LYS A 117 -8.59 10.39 2.90
CA LYS A 117 -8.36 10.71 4.29
C LYS A 117 -9.68 10.82 5.03
N SER A 118 -9.83 10.02 6.07
CA SER A 118 -10.98 10.05 6.96
C SER A 118 -10.47 10.40 8.36
N GLY A 119 -10.81 11.60 8.81
CA GLY A 119 -10.22 12.12 10.03
C GLY A 119 -8.72 12.34 9.87
N LYS A 120 -7.91 11.63 10.64
CA LYS A 120 -6.45 11.72 10.58
C LYS A 120 -5.81 10.56 9.82
N LYS A 121 -6.63 9.65 9.27
CA LYS A 121 -6.14 8.39 8.74
C LYS A 121 -6.42 8.29 7.25
N TRP A 122 -5.39 7.94 6.48
CA TRP A 122 -5.54 7.59 5.08
C TRP A 122 -5.98 6.14 4.95
N ARG A 123 -6.93 5.88 4.04
CA ARG A 123 -7.39 4.53 3.72
C ARG A 123 -7.53 4.37 2.22
N ILE A 124 -7.31 3.15 1.76
CA ILE A 124 -7.47 2.82 0.34
C ILE A 124 -8.95 2.59 0.07
N ALA A 125 -9.51 3.41 -0.83
CA ALA A 125 -10.91 3.32 -1.25
C ALA A 125 -11.07 2.43 -2.48
N SER A 126 -10.03 2.27 -3.29
CA SER A 126 -10.02 1.34 -4.42
C SER A 126 -8.60 0.93 -4.75
N LEU A 127 -8.45 -0.29 -5.25
CA LEU A 127 -7.17 -0.84 -5.69
C LEU A 127 -7.41 -1.76 -6.87
N GLU A 128 -6.64 -1.59 -7.93
CA GLU A 128 -6.72 -2.40 -9.14
C GLU A 128 -5.31 -2.81 -9.58
N PRO A 129 -5.11 -4.08 -9.93
CA PRO A 129 -6.06 -5.20 -9.86
C PRO A 129 -6.01 -5.90 -8.52
N LEU A 130 -7.15 -6.27 -7.96
CA LEU A 130 -7.23 -6.97 -6.68
C LEU A 130 -6.59 -8.36 -6.74
N GLN A 131 -6.65 -9.01 -7.90
CA GLN A 131 -6.09 -10.35 -8.11
C GLN A 131 -4.58 -10.41 -7.93
N PHE A 132 -3.91 -9.27 -7.91
CA PHE A 132 -2.47 -9.22 -7.66
C PHE A 132 -2.10 -9.87 -6.31
N PHE A 133 -3.01 -9.85 -5.34
CA PHE A 133 -2.81 -10.42 -4.01
C PHE A 133 -3.54 -11.75 -3.82
N ALA A 134 -3.91 -12.42 -4.89
CA ALA A 134 -4.57 -13.71 -4.85
C ALA A 134 -3.64 -14.81 -4.31
N PRO A 135 -4.19 -15.96 -3.87
CA PRO A 135 -3.37 -17.10 -3.45
C PRO A 135 -2.36 -17.51 -4.51
N PRO A 136 -1.28 -18.19 -4.13
CA PRO A 136 -0.24 -18.57 -5.08
C PRO A 136 -0.72 -19.61 -6.10
N HIS A 137 -0.05 -19.63 -7.25
CA HIS A 137 -0.31 -20.54 -8.36
C HIS A 137 0.93 -21.41 -8.60
N PHE A 138 1.28 -22.20 -7.63
CA PHE A 138 2.43 -23.13 -7.76
C PHE A 138 2.11 -24.33 -8.63
#